data_7b437958fc1f69139d3aeaaa874f28b8
#
_entry.id   7b437958fc1f69139d3aeaaa874f28b8
#
_cell.length_a   1.000
_cell.length_b   1.000
_cell.length_c   1.000
_cell.angle_alpha   90.00
_cell.angle_beta   90.00
_cell.angle_gamma   90.00
#
_symmetry.space_group_name_H-M   'P 1'
#
loop_
_entity.id
_entity.type
_entity.pdbx_description
1 polymer ?
#
loop_
_entity_poly.entity_id
_entity_poly.type
_entity_poly.pdbx_seq_one_letter_code
_entity_poly.pdbx_strand_id
1 'polypeptide(L)'
;HAAVVAQCDMSAIYEVGLLKMDFLGLKTLTVMHDAEEYARWRVPDFKLDSVPLDDRETLDLLNRGDTMGVFQLESGGMVDTCRRYGIQKIEDIIDLLALYRPGAMQFMDEMIEVKKGLRQVVYEHPLLEQVSGETYGVMIYQEQVQAAAKLLAGYTLGGADLLRRAMGKKDPAKMAKEKAHFVEGCWKTNQIDEKTATAIFDKIEKFAGYGFNKSHSACYGHISYWTAYLKAHFPVEFLCGLMSNEANNDNCLLYTSDA
;
A
#
# COMPACT_ATOMS: atom_id res chain seq x y z
N HIS A 1 -32.19 -16.89 10.78
CA HIS A 1 -32.54 -16.64 9.38
C HIS A 1 -31.79 -17.65 8.51
N ALA A 2 -32.48 -18.44 7.68
CA ALA A 2 -31.85 -19.30 6.71
C ALA A 2 -31.23 -18.42 5.59
N ALA A 3 -29.90 -18.48 5.42
CA ALA A 3 -29.26 -17.79 4.33
C ALA A 3 -29.50 -18.56 3.02
N VAL A 4 -29.84 -17.86 1.95
CA VAL A 4 -29.86 -18.44 0.59
C VAL A 4 -28.43 -18.52 0.10
N VAL A 5 -27.95 -19.71 -0.21
CA VAL A 5 -26.58 -19.96 -0.64
C VAL A 5 -26.58 -20.57 -2.04
N ALA A 6 -25.69 -20.06 -2.91
CA ALA A 6 -25.50 -20.66 -4.23
C ALA A 6 -24.86 -22.05 -4.10
N GLN A 7 -25.33 -23.01 -4.94
CA GLN A 7 -24.82 -24.38 -4.94
C GLN A 7 -23.60 -24.58 -5.85
N CYS A 8 -23.21 -23.57 -6.59
CA CYS A 8 -22.04 -23.59 -7.49
C CYS A 8 -20.88 -22.81 -6.90
N ASP A 9 -19.68 -23.17 -7.31
CA ASP A 9 -18.47 -22.42 -6.94
C ASP A 9 -18.42 -21.04 -7.61
N MET A 10 -17.49 -20.20 -7.15
CA MET A 10 -17.36 -18.82 -7.61
C MET A 10 -17.07 -18.72 -9.12
N SER A 11 -16.33 -19.67 -9.70
CA SER A 11 -16.00 -19.65 -11.13
C SER A 11 -17.22 -19.94 -11.97
N ALA A 12 -18.00 -20.98 -11.59
CA ALA A 12 -19.23 -21.36 -12.27
C ALA A 12 -20.32 -20.28 -12.21
N ILE A 13 -20.36 -19.45 -11.15
CA ILE A 13 -21.27 -18.31 -11.05
C ILE A 13 -21.10 -17.34 -12.23
N TYR A 14 -19.85 -17.03 -12.60
CA TYR A 14 -19.58 -16.15 -13.75
C TYR A 14 -19.95 -16.79 -15.09
N GLU A 15 -19.76 -18.10 -15.23
CA GLU A 15 -20.11 -18.85 -16.46
C GLU A 15 -21.62 -18.85 -16.73
N VAL A 16 -22.45 -18.85 -15.68
CA VAL A 16 -23.91 -18.74 -15.81
C VAL A 16 -24.41 -17.30 -15.89
N GLY A 17 -23.52 -16.33 -16.01
CA GLY A 17 -23.85 -14.91 -16.21
C GLY A 17 -24.25 -14.15 -14.95
N LEU A 18 -23.98 -14.68 -13.76
CA LEU A 18 -24.19 -13.99 -12.51
C LEU A 18 -22.96 -13.17 -12.11
N LEU A 19 -23.17 -12.09 -11.38
CA LEU A 19 -22.11 -11.22 -10.88
C LEU A 19 -21.99 -11.38 -9.35
N LYS A 20 -20.74 -11.61 -8.89
CA LYS A 20 -20.41 -11.53 -7.46
C LYS A 20 -20.16 -10.07 -7.10
N MET A 21 -20.89 -9.57 -6.12
CA MET A 21 -20.70 -8.24 -5.52
C MET A 21 -20.28 -8.40 -4.07
N ASP A 22 -19.19 -7.72 -3.67
CA ASP A 22 -18.71 -7.71 -2.29
C ASP A 22 -19.23 -6.45 -1.59
N PHE A 23 -19.96 -6.63 -0.47
CA PHE A 23 -20.40 -5.55 0.41
C PHE A 23 -19.53 -5.59 1.67
N LEU A 24 -18.53 -4.73 1.72
CA LEU A 24 -17.56 -4.66 2.80
C LEU A 24 -17.67 -3.33 3.52
N GLY A 25 -17.66 -3.37 4.85
CA GLY A 25 -17.58 -2.21 5.72
C GLY A 25 -16.23 -2.10 6.40
N LEU A 26 -15.82 -0.89 6.74
CA LEU A 26 -14.64 -0.63 7.53
C LEU A 26 -15.04 0.09 8.82
N LYS A 27 -14.98 -0.62 9.94
CA LYS A 27 -15.39 -0.15 11.27
C LYS A 27 -14.60 1.09 11.71
N THR A 28 -13.35 1.18 11.32
CA THR A 28 -12.47 2.33 11.60
C THR A 28 -13.06 3.65 11.11
N LEU A 29 -13.83 3.65 10.00
CA LEU A 29 -14.49 4.87 9.53
C LEU A 29 -15.56 5.37 10.49
N THR A 30 -16.26 4.46 11.18
CA THR A 30 -17.21 4.83 12.25
C THR A 30 -16.45 5.41 13.44
N VAL A 31 -15.35 4.77 13.86
CA VAL A 31 -14.49 5.30 14.95
C VAL A 31 -14.02 6.71 14.64
N MET A 32 -13.55 6.94 13.40
CA MET A 32 -13.09 8.26 12.96
C MET A 32 -14.21 9.30 12.97
N HIS A 33 -15.40 8.92 12.50
CA HIS A 33 -16.58 9.79 12.52
C HIS A 33 -16.95 10.19 13.96
N ASP A 34 -17.04 9.22 14.86
CA ASP A 34 -17.40 9.48 16.25
C ASP A 34 -16.33 10.35 16.94
N ALA A 35 -15.05 10.05 16.71
CA ALA A 35 -13.94 10.85 17.26
C ALA A 35 -13.94 12.29 16.71
N GLU A 36 -14.27 12.48 15.43
CA GLU A 36 -14.44 13.81 14.83
C GLU A 36 -15.60 14.59 15.47
N GLU A 37 -16.75 13.92 15.68
CA GLU A 37 -17.90 14.52 16.37
C GLU A 37 -17.54 14.94 17.81
N TYR A 38 -16.81 14.09 18.55
CA TYR A 38 -16.34 14.45 19.89
C TYR A 38 -15.32 15.59 19.87
N ALA A 39 -14.40 15.59 18.89
CA ALA A 39 -13.41 16.66 18.71
C ALA A 39 -14.07 18.04 18.47
N ARG A 40 -15.23 18.07 17.82
CA ARG A 40 -16.01 19.31 17.60
C ARG A 40 -16.57 19.92 18.88
N TRP A 41 -16.66 19.18 19.98
CA TRP A 41 -17.01 19.75 21.28
C TRP A 41 -15.93 20.69 21.80
N ARG A 42 -14.65 20.47 21.39
CA ARG A 42 -13.52 21.36 21.73
C ARG A 42 -13.20 22.35 20.63
N VAL A 43 -13.31 21.92 19.38
CA VAL A 43 -13.02 22.72 18.18
C VAL A 43 -14.21 22.63 17.22
N PRO A 44 -15.21 23.51 17.33
CA PRO A 44 -16.50 23.39 16.62
C PRO A 44 -16.41 23.22 15.10
N ASP A 45 -15.39 23.82 14.45
CA ASP A 45 -15.22 23.78 13.00
C ASP A 45 -14.22 22.70 12.57
N PHE A 46 -13.84 21.79 13.46
CA PHE A 46 -12.88 20.72 13.14
C PHE A 46 -13.40 19.80 12.05
N LYS A 47 -12.55 19.55 11.04
CA LYS A 47 -12.79 18.62 9.95
C LYS A 47 -11.55 17.77 9.71
N LEU A 48 -11.69 16.48 9.85
CA LEU A 48 -10.60 15.53 9.72
C LEU A 48 -10.01 15.49 8.30
N ASP A 49 -10.83 15.69 7.28
CA ASP A 49 -10.39 15.72 5.89
C ASP A 49 -9.58 16.96 5.49
N SER A 50 -9.56 17.99 6.37
CA SER A 50 -8.84 19.25 6.15
C SER A 50 -7.52 19.36 6.93
N VAL A 51 -7.14 18.33 7.70
CA VAL A 51 -5.89 18.34 8.45
C VAL A 51 -4.67 18.26 7.54
N PRO A 52 -3.54 18.92 7.89
CA PRO A 52 -2.32 18.83 7.11
C PRO A 52 -1.76 17.40 7.13
N LEU A 53 -1.25 16.93 5.98
CA LEU A 53 -0.72 15.56 5.84
C LEU A 53 0.78 15.46 6.21
N ASP A 54 1.35 16.53 6.69
CA ASP A 54 2.75 16.69 7.13
C ASP A 54 2.86 17.12 8.60
N ASP A 55 1.81 16.92 9.40
CA ASP A 55 1.79 17.29 10.81
C ASP A 55 2.86 16.54 11.59
N ARG A 56 3.78 17.31 12.19
CA ARG A 56 4.96 16.77 12.86
C ARG A 56 4.62 15.92 14.08
N GLU A 57 3.64 16.33 14.87
CA GLU A 57 3.24 15.61 16.09
C GLU A 57 2.68 14.23 15.74
N THR A 58 1.90 14.13 14.67
CA THR A 58 1.39 12.87 14.13
C THR A 58 2.52 11.96 13.64
N LEU A 59 3.48 12.51 12.86
CA LEU A 59 4.61 11.75 12.37
C LEU A 59 5.54 11.29 13.50
N ASP A 60 5.77 12.13 14.49
CA ASP A 60 6.57 11.79 15.68
C ASP A 60 5.90 10.70 16.53
N LEU A 61 4.57 10.71 16.66
CA LEU A 61 3.79 9.64 17.32
C LEU A 61 4.03 8.29 16.62
N LEU A 62 3.95 8.25 15.30
CA LEU A 62 4.21 7.04 14.51
C LEU A 62 5.65 6.56 14.67
N ASN A 63 6.62 7.47 14.66
CA ASN A 63 8.05 7.14 14.80
C ASN A 63 8.42 6.67 16.21
N ARG A 64 7.71 7.11 17.25
CA ARG A 64 7.85 6.56 18.60
C ARG A 64 7.22 5.17 18.72
N GLY A 65 6.38 4.78 17.75
CA GLY A 65 5.64 3.52 17.77
C GLY A 65 4.49 3.52 18.77
N ASP A 66 3.96 4.70 19.08
CA ASP A 66 2.75 4.86 19.90
C ASP A 66 1.51 4.70 19.02
N THR A 67 1.34 3.51 18.45
CA THR A 67 0.38 3.24 17.39
C THR A 67 -0.78 2.33 17.81
N MET A 68 -0.99 2.13 19.11
CA MET A 68 -2.17 1.41 19.60
C MET A 68 -3.45 2.10 19.12
N GLY A 69 -4.38 1.36 18.54
CA GLY A 69 -5.60 1.86 17.93
C GLY A 69 -5.42 2.56 16.59
N VAL A 70 -4.20 2.85 16.14
CA VAL A 70 -3.94 3.45 14.83
C VAL A 70 -4.15 2.40 13.74
N PHE A 71 -5.02 2.70 12.80
CA PHE A 71 -5.41 1.77 11.75
C PHE A 71 -4.21 1.17 11.01
N GLN A 72 -4.16 -0.17 10.95
CA GLN A 72 -3.14 -0.96 10.25
C GLN A 72 -1.69 -0.84 10.80
N LEU A 73 -1.43 0.00 11.82
CA LEU A 73 -0.08 0.27 12.32
C LEU A 73 0.15 -0.23 13.76
N GLU A 74 -0.81 -0.92 14.37
CA GLU A 74 -0.78 -1.31 15.79
C GLU A 74 -0.08 -2.66 16.07
N SER A 75 0.14 -3.52 15.07
CA SER A 75 0.82 -4.80 15.31
C SER A 75 2.29 -4.60 15.70
N GLY A 76 2.81 -5.44 16.62
CA GLY A 76 4.18 -5.29 17.12
C GLY A 76 5.24 -5.21 16.02
N GLY A 77 5.12 -6.04 14.97
CA GLY A 77 6.05 -5.97 13.85
C GLY A 77 5.91 -4.69 13.02
N MET A 78 4.70 -4.13 12.90
CA MET A 78 4.49 -2.86 12.21
C MET A 78 5.02 -1.69 13.05
N VAL A 79 4.84 -1.72 14.37
CA VAL A 79 5.42 -0.74 15.31
C VAL A 79 6.93 -0.66 15.14
N ASP A 80 7.61 -1.80 15.15
CA ASP A 80 9.07 -1.85 14.94
C ASP A 80 9.45 -1.36 13.54
N THR A 81 8.64 -1.67 12.53
CA THR A 81 8.88 -1.21 11.17
C THR A 81 8.75 0.31 11.07
N CYS A 82 7.73 0.93 11.66
CA CYS A 82 7.58 2.39 11.70
C CYS A 82 8.81 3.07 12.32
N ARG A 83 9.29 2.57 13.47
CA ARG A 83 10.50 3.09 14.14
C ARG A 83 11.75 2.97 13.28
N ARG A 84 11.92 1.82 12.62
CA ARG A 84 13.10 1.55 11.77
C ARG A 84 13.08 2.36 10.48
N TYR A 85 11.89 2.53 9.88
CA TYR A 85 11.73 3.21 8.60
C TYR A 85 11.96 4.72 8.72
N GLY A 86 11.46 5.33 9.80
CA GLY A 86 11.53 6.78 10.02
C GLY A 86 10.57 7.52 9.07
N ILE A 87 9.30 7.54 9.46
CA ILE A 87 8.21 8.15 8.69
C ILE A 87 8.38 9.67 8.67
N GLN A 88 8.40 10.27 7.50
CA GLN A 88 8.59 11.71 7.30
C GLN A 88 7.43 12.36 6.55
N LYS A 89 6.63 11.58 5.85
CA LYS A 89 5.52 12.03 5.01
C LYS A 89 4.48 10.90 4.86
N ILE A 90 3.29 11.26 4.40
CA ILE A 90 2.21 10.29 4.22
C ILE A 90 2.57 9.17 3.23
N GLU A 91 3.37 9.46 2.19
CA GLU A 91 3.80 8.45 1.22
C GLU A 91 4.59 7.32 1.90
N ASP A 92 5.34 7.63 2.96
CA ASP A 92 6.04 6.61 3.74
C ASP A 92 5.07 5.61 4.38
N ILE A 93 3.93 6.09 4.87
CA ILE A 93 2.87 5.23 5.43
C ILE A 93 2.26 4.36 4.33
N ILE A 94 1.97 4.97 3.18
CA ILE A 94 1.39 4.31 2.01
C ILE A 94 2.33 3.18 1.53
N ASP A 95 3.63 3.45 1.47
CA ASP A 95 4.66 2.49 1.08
C ASP A 95 4.78 1.35 2.11
N LEU A 96 4.76 1.66 3.40
CA LEU A 96 4.82 0.66 4.47
C LEU A 96 3.64 -0.31 4.40
N LEU A 97 2.41 0.20 4.19
CA LEU A 97 1.22 -0.65 4.06
C LEU A 97 1.30 -1.57 2.82
N ALA A 98 1.93 -1.12 1.76
CA ALA A 98 2.16 -1.94 0.57
C ALA A 98 3.23 -3.01 0.77
N LEU A 99 4.28 -2.71 1.56
CA LEU A 99 5.42 -3.60 1.78
C LEU A 99 5.23 -4.60 2.93
N TYR A 100 4.48 -4.23 3.97
CA TYR A 100 4.33 -5.08 5.16
C TYR A 100 3.39 -6.26 4.90
N ARG A 101 3.84 -7.20 4.04
CA ARG A 101 3.13 -8.41 3.65
C ARG A 101 4.12 -9.54 3.38
N PRO A 102 3.74 -10.81 3.63
CA PRO A 102 4.57 -11.95 3.26
C PRO A 102 5.05 -11.85 1.80
N GLY A 103 6.35 -12.02 1.57
CA GLY A 103 6.98 -11.90 0.27
C GLY A 103 7.46 -10.50 -0.11
N ALA A 104 6.67 -9.45 0.11
CA ALA A 104 7.10 -8.07 -0.15
C ALA A 104 8.07 -7.54 0.93
N MET A 105 7.95 -8.01 2.17
CA MET A 105 8.82 -7.62 3.29
C MET A 105 10.32 -7.87 3.04
N GLN A 106 10.69 -8.78 2.13
CA GLN A 106 12.09 -9.01 1.78
C GLN A 106 12.77 -7.76 1.18
N PHE A 107 12.01 -6.79 0.67
CA PHE A 107 12.52 -5.55 0.10
C PHE A 107 12.57 -4.39 1.12
N MET A 108 12.06 -4.60 2.33
CA MET A 108 11.95 -3.57 3.36
C MET A 108 13.31 -3.03 3.78
N ASP A 109 14.26 -3.91 4.04
CA ASP A 109 15.58 -3.52 4.53
C ASP A 109 16.35 -2.71 3.47
N GLU A 110 16.28 -3.13 2.21
CA GLU A 110 16.86 -2.40 1.08
C GLU A 110 16.29 -0.97 0.99
N MET A 111 14.97 -0.85 1.10
CA MET A 111 14.28 0.44 1.03
C MET A 111 14.66 1.35 2.21
N ILE A 112 14.75 0.80 3.43
CA ILE A 112 15.20 1.53 4.62
C ILE A 112 16.66 2.01 4.48
N GLU A 113 17.55 1.16 3.98
CA GLU A 113 18.96 1.51 3.78
C GLU A 113 19.13 2.66 2.78
N VAL A 114 18.40 2.60 1.67
CA VAL A 114 18.43 3.67 0.65
C VAL A 114 17.84 4.97 1.20
N LYS A 115 16.68 4.89 1.86
CA LYS A 115 16.02 6.06 2.48
C LYS A 115 16.95 6.76 3.49
N LYS A 116 17.72 6.00 4.25
CA LYS A 116 18.67 6.53 5.24
C LYS A 116 20.01 6.96 4.65
N GLY A 117 20.20 6.83 3.34
CA GLY A 117 21.44 7.17 2.65
C GLY A 117 22.60 6.20 2.92
N LEU A 118 22.31 5.02 3.50
CA LEU A 118 23.30 3.97 3.78
C LEU A 118 23.64 3.17 2.52
N ARG A 119 22.78 3.23 1.52
CA ARG A 119 22.95 2.57 0.22
C ARG A 119 22.48 3.48 -0.90
N GLN A 120 23.17 3.46 -2.03
CA GLN A 120 22.74 4.16 -3.24
C GLN A 120 21.89 3.24 -4.12
N VAL A 121 20.88 3.82 -4.78
CA VAL A 121 20.10 3.10 -5.79
C VAL A 121 20.96 2.93 -7.04
N VAL A 122 21.00 1.71 -7.55
CA VAL A 122 21.60 1.40 -8.86
C VAL A 122 20.46 1.04 -9.81
N TYR A 123 20.23 1.90 -10.80
CA TYR A 123 19.26 1.64 -11.86
C TYR A 123 19.93 0.95 -13.04
N GLU A 124 19.33 -0.09 -13.57
CA GLU A 124 19.76 -0.79 -14.78
C GLU A 124 19.72 0.14 -16.01
N HIS A 125 18.82 1.12 -15.98
CA HIS A 125 18.72 2.20 -16.96
C HIS A 125 18.19 3.49 -16.30
N PRO A 126 18.69 4.69 -16.67
CA PRO A 126 18.31 5.97 -16.03
C PRO A 126 16.81 6.25 -16.02
N LEU A 127 16.06 5.80 -17.04
CA LEU A 127 14.61 5.97 -17.09
C LEU A 127 13.86 5.27 -15.95
N LEU A 128 14.46 4.26 -15.29
CA LEU A 128 13.85 3.59 -14.14
C LEU A 128 13.71 4.49 -12.92
N GLU A 129 14.53 5.54 -12.81
CA GLU A 129 14.39 6.53 -11.75
C GLU A 129 13.03 7.22 -11.78
N GLN A 130 12.51 7.50 -12.98
CA GLN A 130 11.16 8.09 -13.14
C GLN A 130 10.03 7.16 -12.68
N VAL A 131 10.28 5.85 -12.62
CA VAL A 131 9.31 4.82 -12.24
C VAL A 131 9.35 4.50 -10.75
N SER A 132 10.55 4.37 -10.19
CA SER A 132 10.75 3.86 -8.83
C SER A 132 11.58 4.77 -7.92
N GLY A 133 11.91 5.99 -8.36
CA GLY A 133 12.64 6.95 -7.54
C GLY A 133 11.92 7.32 -6.26
N GLU A 134 10.60 7.53 -6.30
CA GLU A 134 9.77 7.82 -5.13
C GLU A 134 9.80 6.69 -4.08
N THR A 135 10.00 5.46 -4.52
CA THR A 135 10.07 4.25 -3.68
C THR A 135 11.49 3.70 -3.56
N TYR A 136 12.47 4.60 -3.63
CA TYR A 136 13.89 4.30 -3.39
C TYR A 136 14.45 3.17 -4.29
N GLY A 137 13.98 3.09 -5.54
CA GLY A 137 14.40 2.09 -6.53
C GLY A 137 13.69 0.74 -6.44
N VAL A 138 12.83 0.55 -5.45
CA VAL A 138 12.04 -0.68 -5.25
C VAL A 138 10.68 -0.55 -5.95
N MET A 139 10.31 -1.50 -6.79
CA MET A 139 8.98 -1.53 -7.42
C MET A 139 7.98 -2.24 -6.52
N ILE A 140 7.26 -1.50 -5.68
CA ILE A 140 6.28 -2.03 -4.75
C ILE A 140 4.86 -2.02 -5.30
N TYR A 141 4.60 -1.22 -6.35
CA TYR A 141 3.28 -1.02 -6.90
C TYR A 141 3.11 -1.65 -8.28
N GLN A 142 1.90 -2.17 -8.54
CA GLN A 142 1.50 -2.68 -9.85
C GLN A 142 1.60 -1.60 -10.93
N GLU A 143 1.27 -0.36 -10.57
CA GLU A 143 1.34 0.81 -11.43
C GLU A 143 2.77 1.13 -11.88
N GLN A 144 3.77 0.82 -11.06
CA GLN A 144 5.19 0.97 -11.43
C GLN A 144 5.61 -0.05 -12.49
N VAL A 145 5.13 -1.29 -12.41
CA VAL A 145 5.33 -2.31 -13.45
C VAL A 145 4.74 -1.86 -14.77
N GLN A 146 3.52 -1.32 -14.75
CA GLN A 146 2.87 -0.79 -15.95
C GLN A 146 3.60 0.44 -16.50
N ALA A 147 4.04 1.34 -15.62
CA ALA A 147 4.80 2.53 -16.01
C ALA A 147 6.14 2.15 -16.65
N ALA A 148 6.86 1.18 -16.10
CA ALA A 148 8.11 0.67 -16.66
C ALA A 148 7.90 0.09 -18.07
N ALA A 149 6.88 -0.74 -18.26
CA ALA A 149 6.56 -1.32 -19.56
C ALA A 149 6.24 -0.24 -20.62
N LYS A 150 5.46 0.77 -20.23
CA LYS A 150 5.11 1.89 -21.12
C LYS A 150 6.34 2.74 -21.45
N LEU A 151 7.08 3.16 -20.45
CA LEU A 151 8.20 4.09 -20.60
C LEU A 151 9.37 3.47 -21.35
N LEU A 152 9.72 2.24 -21.00
CA LEU A 152 10.92 1.57 -21.53
C LEU A 152 10.66 0.85 -22.85
N ALA A 153 9.53 0.14 -22.96
CA ALA A 153 9.26 -0.76 -24.06
C ALA A 153 8.08 -0.33 -24.95
N GLY A 154 7.52 0.88 -24.73
CA GLY A 154 6.48 1.45 -25.58
C GLY A 154 5.13 0.74 -25.52
N TYR A 155 4.83 0.03 -24.45
CA TYR A 155 3.53 -0.62 -24.28
C TYR A 155 2.38 0.40 -24.23
N THR A 156 1.24 0.04 -24.80
CA THR A 156 -0.01 0.75 -24.53
C THR A 156 -0.46 0.49 -23.10
N LEU A 157 -1.37 1.29 -22.55
CA LEU A 157 -1.90 1.07 -21.20
C LEU A 157 -2.53 -0.31 -21.05
N GLY A 158 -3.33 -0.75 -22.02
CA GLY A 158 -3.93 -2.08 -22.04
C GLY A 158 -2.89 -3.21 -22.14
N GLY A 159 -1.86 -3.03 -22.98
CA GLY A 159 -0.74 -3.98 -23.11
C GLY A 159 0.04 -4.12 -21.80
N ALA A 160 0.32 -3.01 -21.12
CA ALA A 160 1.01 -3.02 -19.84
C ALA A 160 0.18 -3.71 -18.73
N ASP A 161 -1.15 -3.58 -18.74
CA ASP A 161 -2.01 -4.32 -17.81
C ASP A 161 -2.03 -5.82 -18.11
N LEU A 162 -2.04 -6.20 -19.38
CA LEU A 162 -1.93 -7.62 -19.77
C LEU A 162 -0.59 -8.23 -19.33
N LEU A 163 0.51 -7.51 -19.51
CA LEU A 163 1.83 -7.92 -19.01
C LEU A 163 1.82 -8.13 -17.49
N ARG A 164 1.32 -7.16 -16.74
CA ARG A 164 1.21 -7.26 -15.28
C ARG A 164 0.40 -8.50 -14.85
N ARG A 165 -0.74 -8.76 -15.52
CA ARG A 165 -1.59 -9.94 -15.25
C ARG A 165 -0.87 -11.26 -15.59
N ALA A 166 -0.11 -11.30 -16.69
CA ALA A 166 0.67 -12.46 -17.07
C ALA A 166 1.74 -12.78 -16.02
N MET A 167 2.46 -11.76 -15.55
CA MET A 167 3.45 -11.90 -14.47
C MET A 167 2.83 -12.43 -13.17
N GLY A 168 1.64 -11.96 -12.80
CA GLY A 168 0.93 -12.45 -11.61
C GLY A 168 0.52 -13.93 -11.70
N LYS A 169 0.23 -14.45 -12.91
CA LYS A 169 -0.15 -15.85 -13.12
C LYS A 169 1.03 -16.82 -13.23
N LYS A 170 2.25 -16.31 -13.41
CA LYS A 170 3.51 -17.09 -13.50
C LYS A 170 3.46 -18.23 -14.53
N ASP A 171 2.81 -18.03 -15.68
CA ASP A 171 2.79 -18.97 -16.80
C ASP A 171 4.10 -18.88 -17.60
N PRO A 172 5.00 -19.88 -17.58
CA PRO A 172 6.33 -19.76 -18.17
C PRO A 172 6.30 -19.51 -19.69
N ALA A 173 5.34 -20.08 -20.41
CA ALA A 173 5.24 -19.93 -21.85
C ALA A 173 4.81 -18.51 -22.24
N LYS A 174 3.88 -17.93 -21.48
CA LYS A 174 3.47 -16.54 -21.67
C LYS A 174 4.57 -15.57 -21.25
N MET A 175 5.27 -15.87 -20.16
CA MET A 175 6.38 -15.04 -19.68
C MET A 175 7.52 -14.96 -20.69
N ALA A 176 7.88 -16.08 -21.35
CA ALA A 176 8.91 -16.07 -22.38
C ALA A 176 8.52 -15.19 -23.58
N LYS A 177 7.26 -15.22 -24.01
CA LYS A 177 6.75 -14.36 -25.09
C LYS A 177 6.74 -12.88 -24.70
N GLU A 178 6.28 -12.57 -23.49
CA GLU A 178 6.27 -11.19 -22.97
C GLU A 178 7.68 -10.64 -22.81
N LYS A 179 8.64 -11.46 -22.36
CA LYS A 179 10.04 -11.07 -22.27
C LYS A 179 10.61 -10.69 -23.63
N ALA A 180 10.41 -11.51 -24.65
CA ALA A 180 10.87 -11.23 -26.02
C ALA A 180 10.23 -9.93 -26.55
N HIS A 181 8.92 -9.74 -26.33
CA HIS A 181 8.19 -8.53 -26.74
C HIS A 181 8.69 -7.28 -25.99
N PHE A 182 8.96 -7.39 -24.69
CA PHE A 182 9.50 -6.29 -23.89
C PHE A 182 10.89 -5.88 -24.37
N VAL A 183 11.79 -6.84 -24.59
CA VAL A 183 13.16 -6.58 -25.07
C VAL A 183 13.14 -5.90 -26.44
N GLU A 184 12.34 -6.42 -27.38
CA GLU A 184 12.18 -5.81 -28.69
C GLU A 184 11.60 -4.37 -28.58
N GLY A 185 10.61 -4.18 -27.71
CA GLY A 185 10.02 -2.87 -27.43
C GLY A 185 11.04 -1.87 -26.86
N CYS A 186 11.89 -2.32 -25.93
CA CYS A 186 12.95 -1.50 -25.33
C CYS A 186 13.95 -0.99 -26.39
N TRP A 187 14.33 -1.85 -27.32
CA TRP A 187 15.18 -1.45 -28.43
C TRP A 187 14.49 -0.45 -29.37
N LYS A 188 13.25 -0.72 -29.76
CA LYS A 188 12.50 0.15 -30.67
C LYS A 188 12.19 1.53 -30.09
N THR A 189 11.92 1.59 -28.77
CA THR A 189 11.46 2.83 -28.13
C THR A 189 12.61 3.69 -27.62
N ASN A 190 13.62 3.08 -27.01
CA ASN A 190 14.70 3.80 -26.33
C ASN A 190 16.10 3.31 -26.70
N GLN A 191 16.26 2.42 -27.67
CA GLN A 191 17.53 1.81 -28.08
C GLN A 191 18.30 1.13 -26.92
N ILE A 192 17.53 0.59 -25.96
CA ILE A 192 18.09 -0.16 -24.83
C ILE A 192 18.52 -1.54 -25.35
N ASP A 193 19.79 -1.89 -25.10
CA ASP A 193 20.35 -3.16 -25.54
C ASP A 193 19.69 -4.37 -24.86
N GLU A 194 19.76 -5.53 -25.53
CA GLU A 194 19.11 -6.78 -25.11
C GLU A 194 19.52 -7.20 -23.68
N LYS A 195 20.79 -7.03 -23.32
CA LYS A 195 21.30 -7.43 -22.00
C LYS A 195 20.66 -6.58 -20.91
N THR A 196 20.63 -5.27 -21.09
CA THR A 196 20.03 -4.31 -20.16
C THR A 196 18.50 -4.51 -20.09
N ALA A 197 17.82 -4.65 -21.23
CA ALA A 197 16.39 -4.89 -21.28
C ALA A 197 15.99 -6.20 -20.59
N THR A 198 16.79 -7.26 -20.76
CA THR A 198 16.59 -8.56 -20.09
C THR A 198 16.73 -8.42 -18.57
N ALA A 199 17.78 -7.74 -18.09
CA ALA A 199 17.97 -7.50 -16.66
C ALA A 199 16.81 -6.71 -16.03
N ILE A 200 16.32 -5.70 -16.75
CA ILE A 200 15.15 -4.91 -16.33
C ILE A 200 13.90 -5.81 -16.25
N PHE A 201 13.64 -6.63 -17.27
CA PHE A 201 12.50 -7.51 -17.28
C PHE A 201 12.53 -8.50 -16.09
N ASP A 202 13.67 -9.11 -15.82
CA ASP A 202 13.85 -10.07 -14.72
C ASP A 202 13.64 -9.39 -13.36
N LYS A 203 14.05 -8.14 -13.22
CA LYS A 203 13.78 -7.32 -12.04
C LYS A 203 12.28 -7.04 -11.88
N ILE A 204 11.63 -6.59 -12.96
CA ILE A 204 10.17 -6.35 -12.98
C ILE A 204 9.40 -7.63 -12.65
N GLU A 205 9.77 -8.77 -13.24
CA GLU A 205 9.14 -10.06 -12.98
C GLU A 205 9.23 -10.45 -11.50
N LYS A 206 10.39 -10.25 -10.88
CA LYS A 206 10.60 -10.52 -9.45
C LYS A 206 9.64 -9.71 -8.57
N PHE A 207 9.45 -8.43 -8.88
CA PHE A 207 8.57 -7.54 -8.11
C PHE A 207 7.09 -7.71 -8.47
N ALA A 208 6.76 -8.00 -9.73
CA ALA A 208 5.38 -8.08 -10.20
C ALA A 208 4.54 -9.13 -9.45
N GLY A 209 5.18 -10.20 -8.96
CA GLY A 209 4.52 -11.21 -8.12
C GLY A 209 4.05 -10.68 -6.76
N TYR A 210 4.56 -9.55 -6.32
CA TYR A 210 4.27 -8.92 -5.03
C TYR A 210 3.71 -7.50 -5.17
N GLY A 211 3.52 -7.00 -6.40
CA GLY A 211 3.03 -5.65 -6.64
C GLY A 211 1.69 -5.38 -5.98
N PHE A 212 1.59 -4.25 -5.28
CA PHE A 212 0.36 -3.81 -4.61
C PHE A 212 -0.37 -2.75 -5.44
N ASN A 213 -1.67 -2.63 -5.29
CA ASN A 213 -2.41 -1.54 -5.90
C ASN A 213 -2.16 -0.23 -5.15
N LYS A 214 -1.57 0.77 -5.81
CA LYS A 214 -1.20 2.05 -5.18
C LYS A 214 -2.42 2.81 -4.68
N SER A 215 -3.52 2.79 -5.43
CA SER A 215 -4.77 3.48 -5.03
C SER A 215 -5.34 2.91 -3.75
N HIS A 216 -5.35 1.57 -3.60
CA HIS A 216 -5.78 0.93 -2.37
C HIS A 216 -4.87 1.32 -1.18
N SER A 217 -3.55 1.23 -1.36
CA SER A 217 -2.60 1.63 -0.32
C SER A 217 -2.74 3.09 0.07
N ALA A 218 -2.97 3.98 -0.90
CA ALA A 218 -3.18 5.40 -0.64
C ALA A 218 -4.42 5.65 0.21
N CYS A 219 -5.56 5.03 -0.13
CA CYS A 219 -6.78 5.16 0.69
C CYS A 219 -6.56 4.69 2.13
N TYR A 220 -5.92 3.55 2.32
CA TYR A 220 -5.64 3.00 3.65
C TYR A 220 -4.58 3.83 4.39
N GLY A 221 -3.58 4.36 3.69
CA GLY A 221 -2.58 5.25 4.26
C GLY A 221 -3.17 6.54 4.83
N HIS A 222 -4.16 7.12 4.15
CA HIS A 222 -4.90 8.27 4.70
C HIS A 222 -5.67 7.90 5.96
N ILE A 223 -6.33 6.76 6.01
CA ILE A 223 -7.04 6.30 7.22
C ILE A 223 -6.05 6.08 8.36
N SER A 224 -4.89 5.47 8.09
CA SER A 224 -3.83 5.31 9.09
C SER A 224 -3.34 6.67 9.61
N TYR A 225 -3.09 7.61 8.71
CA TYR A 225 -2.66 8.95 9.07
C TYR A 225 -3.71 9.69 9.90
N TRP A 226 -4.97 9.69 9.48
CA TRP A 226 -6.06 10.37 10.20
C TRP A 226 -6.31 9.77 11.57
N THR A 227 -6.23 8.45 11.73
CA THR A 227 -6.34 7.82 13.06
C THR A 227 -5.15 8.17 13.95
N ALA A 228 -3.93 8.29 13.40
CA ALA A 228 -2.76 8.76 14.12
C ALA A 228 -2.89 10.26 14.51
N TYR A 229 -3.41 11.10 13.60
CA TYR A 229 -3.68 12.50 13.88
C TYR A 229 -4.69 12.70 15.02
N LEU A 230 -5.80 11.95 14.97
CA LEU A 230 -6.80 11.96 16.05
C LEU A 230 -6.16 11.54 17.38
N LYS A 231 -5.35 10.48 17.38
CA LYS A 231 -4.63 10.05 18.58
C LYS A 231 -3.66 11.11 19.10
N ALA A 232 -2.96 11.82 18.23
CA ALA A 232 -1.98 12.86 18.62
C ALA A 232 -2.65 14.10 19.21
N HIS A 233 -3.70 14.61 18.56
CA HIS A 233 -4.30 15.92 18.90
C HIS A 233 -5.59 15.83 19.73
N PHE A 234 -6.29 14.71 19.64
CA PHE A 234 -7.59 14.43 20.28
C PHE A 234 -7.59 13.04 20.93
N PRO A 235 -6.62 12.73 21.82
CA PRO A 235 -6.45 11.37 22.36
C PRO A 235 -7.68 10.87 23.12
N VAL A 236 -8.32 11.70 23.92
CA VAL A 236 -9.52 11.31 24.70
C VAL A 236 -10.68 11.00 23.76
N GLU A 237 -10.92 11.88 22.79
CA GLU A 237 -11.99 11.77 21.82
C GLU A 237 -11.80 10.53 20.93
N PHE A 238 -10.56 10.27 20.52
CA PHE A 238 -10.19 9.10 19.73
C PHE A 238 -10.38 7.79 20.51
N LEU A 239 -9.93 7.73 21.76
CA LEU A 239 -10.13 6.57 22.64
C LEU A 239 -11.61 6.33 22.94
N CYS A 240 -12.40 7.39 23.15
CA CYS A 240 -13.85 7.26 23.28
C CYS A 240 -14.49 6.64 22.05
N GLY A 241 -14.09 7.08 20.84
CA GLY A 241 -14.55 6.50 19.58
C GLY A 241 -14.19 5.03 19.44
N LEU A 242 -12.93 4.65 19.78
CA LEU A 242 -12.48 3.25 19.78
C LEU A 242 -13.30 2.39 20.76
N MET A 243 -13.39 2.80 22.01
CA MET A 243 -14.10 2.03 23.06
C MET A 243 -15.59 1.88 22.73
N SER A 244 -16.24 2.92 22.25
CA SER A 244 -17.68 2.88 21.88
C SER A 244 -17.96 1.87 20.77
N ASN A 245 -17.03 1.69 19.86
CA ASN A 245 -17.16 0.79 18.72
C ASN A 245 -16.61 -0.62 18.97
N GLU A 246 -15.80 -0.83 20.02
CA GLU A 246 -15.19 -2.12 20.38
C GLU A 246 -15.74 -2.73 21.68
N ALA A 247 -16.85 -2.21 22.21
CA ALA A 247 -17.40 -2.59 23.52
C ALA A 247 -17.64 -4.11 23.71
N ASN A 248 -17.75 -4.89 22.65
CA ASN A 248 -17.93 -6.35 22.67
C ASN A 248 -16.67 -7.13 22.26
N ASN A 249 -15.48 -6.49 22.26
CA ASN A 249 -14.23 -7.09 21.81
C ASN A 249 -13.18 -7.00 22.93
N ASP A 250 -12.33 -8.01 23.07
CA ASP A 250 -11.21 -8.02 24.03
C ASP A 250 -10.26 -6.83 23.86
N ASN A 251 -10.19 -6.24 22.68
CA ASN A 251 -9.43 -5.02 22.40
C ASN A 251 -9.89 -3.81 23.25
N CYS A 252 -11.14 -3.79 23.72
CA CYS A 252 -11.63 -2.74 24.61
C CYS A 252 -10.79 -2.62 25.88
N LEU A 253 -10.33 -3.75 26.42
CA LEU A 253 -9.46 -3.78 27.62
C LEU A 253 -8.06 -3.22 27.34
N LEU A 254 -7.54 -3.40 26.13
CA LEU A 254 -6.25 -2.84 25.72
C LEU A 254 -6.32 -1.31 25.60
N TYR A 255 -7.40 -0.78 25.04
CA TYR A 255 -7.59 0.66 24.90
C TYR A 255 -7.80 1.37 26.26
N THR A 256 -8.42 0.68 27.24
CA THR A 256 -8.59 1.24 28.59
C THR A 256 -7.29 1.36 29.36
N SER A 257 -6.27 0.58 29.04
CA SER A 257 -4.94 0.68 29.66
C SER A 257 -4.15 1.90 29.19
N ASP A 258 -4.49 2.46 28.04
CA ASP A 258 -3.87 3.64 27.44
C ASP A 258 -4.59 4.96 27.82
N ALA A 259 -5.79 4.84 28.38
CA ALA A 259 -6.62 5.97 28.80
C ALA A 259 -6.29 6.42 30.23
#